data_1a2db2a39ee97132ccfaaa2d37bba326
#
_entry.id   1a2db2a39ee97132ccfaaa2d37bba326
#
_cell.length_a   1.000
_cell.length_b   1.000
_cell.length_c   1.000
_cell.angle_alpha   90.00
_cell.angle_beta   90.00
_cell.angle_gamma   90.00
#
_symmetry.space_group_name_H-M   'P 1'
#
loop_
_entity.id
_entity.type
_entity.pdbx_description
1 polymer ?
#
loop_
_entity_poly.entity_id
_entity_poly.type
_entity_poly.pdbx_seq_one_letter_code
_entity_poly.pdbx_strand_id
1 'polypeptide(L)'
;MCYTASRMKNRLWRVPLLTLGLGLVGCGFQQLPLPEATAGPDIYLKPDTRIVEDQVSRNATLATLLASHEMSSDVAYAFVEAMRPVFDPRRLRSGHPYKLVYGPNGCFRRFEYHVDEDQFLQVVNQAAAAPVFEAVLVDYEKTLEQVAMRGEINRENNSLFAAMLAGGGNTQVAVAMAEVLSGEIDFNTELRLGDNFDVLYERFVRDEVHVTYGDVLAAAFENDGRQVYGFRFQLPSDAPAYFDAEGRSLKRQFLASPFRFEPRLTSRFSYRRMHPVLGTERAHLGVDYGAPTGTPVIAVANGTLVSAAPSGGSGNMVRLRHTNGYETYYLHLSRFAKGMRRGARILQGEVIGYVGSTGLATGPHLDYRIRKNGTFVNPLLERRNMPPGDPVPEAQMAAFREVRDHALAQLTGQQQRFGNAPIGANTQ
;
A
#
# COMPACT_ATOMS: atom_id res chain seq x y z
N MET A 1 32.30 28.04 -28.62
CA MET A 1 33.55 27.27 -28.46
C MET A 1 33.33 26.35 -27.26
N CYS A 2 33.16 25.08 -27.57
CA CYS A 2 32.90 24.02 -26.58
C CYS A 2 34.20 23.50 -26.00
N TYR A 3 34.30 23.41 -24.68
CA TYR A 3 35.36 22.67 -24.04
C TYR A 3 34.85 21.29 -23.64
N THR A 4 35.52 20.28 -24.18
CA THR A 4 35.33 18.87 -23.94
C THR A 4 35.93 18.48 -22.59
N ALA A 5 35.15 17.76 -21.76
CA ALA A 5 35.61 17.18 -20.51
C ALA A 5 36.45 15.91 -20.78
N SER A 6 37.72 15.94 -20.39
CA SER A 6 38.67 14.85 -20.43
C SER A 6 38.52 13.94 -19.21
N ARG A 7 38.46 12.65 -19.44
CA ARG A 7 38.51 11.59 -18.42
C ARG A 7 39.87 11.56 -17.73
N MET A 8 39.93 11.73 -16.42
CA MET A 8 41.11 11.46 -15.61
C MET A 8 41.04 10.05 -15.01
N LYS A 9 42.02 9.22 -15.38
CA LYS A 9 42.27 7.88 -14.84
C LYS A 9 42.98 8.01 -13.49
N ASN A 10 42.46 7.38 -12.44
CA ASN A 10 43.12 7.18 -11.15
C ASN A 10 44.36 6.27 -11.31
N ARG A 11 45.53 6.82 -10.96
CA ARG A 11 46.75 6.03 -10.69
C ARG A 11 47.05 6.07 -9.19
N LEU A 12 46.99 4.90 -8.58
CA LEU A 12 47.48 4.64 -7.24
C LEU A 12 49.02 4.72 -7.21
N TRP A 13 49.55 5.56 -6.37
CA TRP A 13 50.97 5.55 -6.04
C TRP A 13 51.14 5.09 -4.59
N ARG A 14 51.90 4.00 -4.43
CA ARG A 14 52.43 3.51 -3.16
C ARG A 14 53.69 4.29 -2.79
N VAL A 15 53.79 4.74 -1.56
CA VAL A 15 55.03 5.33 -0.96
C VAL A 15 55.46 4.43 0.18
N PRO A 16 56.77 4.03 0.26
CA PRO A 16 57.24 3.14 1.31
C PRO A 16 57.54 3.89 2.61
N LEU A 17 57.34 3.18 3.72
CA LEU A 17 57.77 3.57 5.06
C LEU A 17 59.30 3.57 5.16
N LEU A 18 59.88 4.65 5.66
CA LEU A 18 61.24 4.69 6.22
C LEU A 18 61.17 5.21 7.65
N THR A 19 61.52 4.35 8.58
CA THR A 19 61.74 4.68 9.99
C THR A 19 63.15 5.18 10.19
N LEU A 20 63.34 6.33 10.84
CA LEU A 20 64.58 6.66 11.58
C LEU A 20 64.30 7.60 12.75
N GLY A 21 64.98 7.34 13.83
CA GLY A 21 64.67 7.78 15.16
C GLY A 21 65.32 9.06 15.63
N LEU A 22 64.92 9.38 16.84
CA LEU A 22 65.47 10.20 17.92
C LEU A 22 66.26 11.49 17.62
N GLY A 23 65.76 12.59 18.17
CA GLY A 23 66.47 13.80 18.40
C GLY A 23 65.63 14.84 19.16
N LEU A 24 65.61 14.80 20.48
CA LEU A 24 65.04 15.85 21.32
C LEU A 24 65.92 17.10 21.25
N VAL A 25 65.44 18.16 20.61
CA VAL A 25 65.98 19.54 20.85
C VAL A 25 64.72 20.43 20.95
N GLY A 26 64.52 20.93 22.17
CA GLY A 26 63.50 21.93 22.44
C GLY A 26 63.92 23.28 21.85
N CYS A 27 63.09 23.77 20.90
CA CYS A 27 63.10 25.18 20.51
C CYS A 27 61.66 25.66 20.64
N GLY A 28 61.48 26.67 21.48
CA GLY A 28 60.23 27.37 21.68
C GLY A 28 59.77 28.00 20.34
N PHE A 29 58.71 27.48 19.81
CA PHE A 29 58.00 28.17 18.72
C PHE A 29 57.12 29.26 19.35
N GLN A 30 57.55 30.51 19.22
CA GLN A 30 56.67 31.65 19.33
C GLN A 30 55.61 31.53 18.22
N GLN A 31 54.38 31.27 18.63
CA GLN A 31 53.24 31.37 17.71
C GLN A 31 53.12 32.84 17.26
N LEU A 32 53.49 33.11 16.02
CA LEU A 32 53.11 34.35 15.37
C LEU A 32 51.57 34.38 15.30
N PRO A 33 50.93 35.48 15.70
CA PRO A 33 49.48 35.62 15.53
C PRO A 33 49.15 35.48 14.04
N LEU A 34 48.22 34.57 13.73
CA LEU A 34 47.63 34.49 12.39
C LEU A 34 47.02 35.86 12.08
N PRO A 35 47.23 36.41 10.88
CA PRO A 35 46.59 37.66 10.51
C PRO A 35 45.07 37.43 10.63
N GLU A 36 44.39 38.31 11.38
CA GLU A 36 42.93 38.36 11.38
C GLU A 36 42.48 38.49 9.92
N ALA A 37 41.74 37.48 9.46
CA ALA A 37 41.08 37.54 8.18
C ALA A 37 40.09 38.71 8.27
N THR A 38 40.47 39.87 7.71
CA THR A 38 39.50 40.92 7.45
C THR A 38 38.42 40.32 6.55
N ALA A 39 37.22 40.16 7.11
CA ALA A 39 36.06 39.78 6.31
C ALA A 39 35.96 40.77 5.14
N GLY A 40 36.31 40.34 3.96
CA GLY A 40 36.03 41.10 2.75
C GLY A 40 34.53 41.36 2.62
N PRO A 41 34.09 42.36 1.90
CA PRO A 41 32.68 42.64 1.72
C PRO A 41 32.00 41.35 1.20
N ASP A 42 30.94 40.93 1.85
CA ASP A 42 30.10 39.81 1.41
C ASP A 42 29.70 40.09 -0.03
N ILE A 43 30.24 39.33 -0.96
CA ILE A 43 29.82 39.38 -2.36
C ILE A 43 28.48 38.64 -2.46
N TYR A 44 27.38 39.38 -2.34
CA TYR A 44 26.07 38.87 -2.64
C TYR A 44 25.98 38.62 -4.16
N LEU A 45 26.21 37.39 -4.57
CA LEU A 45 25.90 36.95 -5.92
C LEU A 45 24.37 36.97 -6.05
N LYS A 46 23.84 37.82 -6.95
CA LYS A 46 22.42 37.72 -7.32
C LYS A 46 22.18 36.31 -7.83
N PRO A 47 21.10 35.62 -7.38
CA PRO A 47 20.80 34.32 -7.93
C PRO A 47 20.64 34.43 -9.45
N ASP A 48 21.46 33.68 -10.19
CA ASP A 48 21.43 33.64 -11.66
C ASP A 48 20.17 32.98 -12.22
N THR A 49 19.19 32.62 -11.35
CA THR A 49 17.98 31.94 -11.71
C THR A 49 16.75 32.66 -11.17
N ARG A 50 15.73 32.79 -12.03
CA ARG A 50 14.37 33.19 -11.63
C ARG A 50 13.53 31.95 -11.49
N ILE A 51 12.92 31.78 -10.33
CA ILE A 51 12.00 30.67 -10.04
C ILE A 51 10.57 31.24 -9.97
N VAL A 52 9.64 30.57 -10.64
CA VAL A 52 8.20 30.84 -10.57
C VAL A 52 7.54 29.57 -10.04
N GLU A 53 6.89 29.67 -8.90
CA GLU A 53 6.10 28.59 -8.28
C GLU A 53 4.64 29.02 -8.27
N ASP A 54 3.74 28.16 -8.80
CA ASP A 54 2.32 28.45 -8.89
C ASP A 54 1.53 27.13 -8.98
N GLN A 55 0.22 27.21 -9.05
CA GLN A 55 -0.67 26.06 -9.19
C GLN A 55 -1.42 26.10 -10.52
N VAL A 56 -1.70 24.94 -11.08
CA VAL A 56 -2.48 24.81 -12.30
C VAL A 56 -3.88 25.39 -12.10
N SER A 57 -4.22 26.43 -12.81
CA SER A 57 -5.52 27.10 -12.71
C SER A 57 -6.66 26.20 -13.19
N ARG A 58 -7.91 26.49 -12.78
CA ARG A 58 -9.10 25.78 -13.27
C ARG A 58 -9.21 25.90 -14.78
N ASN A 59 -9.45 24.80 -15.45
CA ASN A 59 -9.58 24.70 -16.92
C ASN A 59 -8.32 25.08 -17.70
N ALA A 60 -7.17 25.25 -17.04
CA ALA A 60 -5.92 25.47 -17.75
C ALA A 60 -5.50 24.20 -18.50
N THR A 61 -5.05 24.41 -19.73
CA THR A 61 -4.31 23.39 -20.49
C THR A 61 -2.81 23.68 -20.36
N LEU A 62 -1.97 22.70 -20.67
CA LEU A 62 -0.54 22.93 -20.70
C LEU A 62 -0.16 24.09 -21.63
N ALA A 63 -0.80 24.17 -22.80
CA ALA A 63 -0.57 25.26 -23.76
C ALA A 63 -0.91 26.62 -23.18
N THR A 64 -2.06 26.77 -22.48
CA THR A 64 -2.43 28.04 -21.84
C THR A 64 -1.52 28.39 -20.67
N LEU A 65 -1.05 27.40 -19.93
CA LEU A 65 -0.09 27.57 -18.84
C LEU A 65 1.25 28.07 -19.37
N LEU A 66 1.80 27.45 -20.43
CA LEU A 66 3.06 27.85 -21.01
C LEU A 66 2.96 29.24 -21.65
N ALA A 67 1.83 29.56 -22.28
CA ALA A 67 1.57 30.90 -22.89
C ALA A 67 1.48 32.01 -21.81
N SER A 68 0.90 31.74 -20.63
CA SER A 68 0.84 32.70 -19.52
C SER A 68 2.23 33.09 -18.98
N HIS A 69 3.24 32.26 -19.25
CA HIS A 69 4.64 32.50 -18.90
C HIS A 69 5.49 32.97 -20.13
N GLU A 70 4.86 33.56 -21.12
CA GLU A 70 5.52 34.18 -22.29
C GLU A 70 6.34 33.19 -23.14
N MET A 71 6.04 31.88 -23.06
CA MET A 71 6.69 30.88 -23.90
C MET A 71 6.14 30.97 -25.35
N SER A 72 7.03 31.13 -26.33
CA SER A 72 6.62 31.14 -27.72
C SER A 72 5.99 29.84 -28.19
N SER A 73 5.12 29.88 -29.19
CA SER A 73 4.40 28.72 -29.70
C SER A 73 5.32 27.58 -30.14
N ASP A 74 6.44 27.89 -30.77
CA ASP A 74 7.41 26.90 -31.27
C ASP A 74 8.10 26.18 -30.11
N VAL A 75 8.48 26.94 -29.07
CA VAL A 75 9.08 26.40 -27.85
C VAL A 75 8.06 25.54 -27.09
N ALA A 76 6.83 26.02 -26.96
CA ALA A 76 5.74 25.28 -26.32
C ALA A 76 5.42 23.96 -27.05
N TYR A 77 5.44 23.97 -28.39
CA TYR A 77 5.25 22.77 -29.19
C TYR A 77 6.36 21.73 -28.93
N ALA A 78 7.63 22.13 -29.03
CA ALA A 78 8.77 21.24 -28.77
C ALA A 78 8.73 20.70 -27.35
N PHE A 79 8.33 21.51 -26.37
CA PHE A 79 8.14 21.10 -24.98
C PHE A 79 7.07 20.00 -24.86
N VAL A 80 5.90 20.20 -25.46
CA VAL A 80 4.79 19.23 -25.42
C VAL A 80 5.19 17.92 -26.09
N GLU A 81 5.87 17.97 -27.23
CA GLU A 81 6.30 16.76 -27.93
C GLU A 81 7.33 15.94 -27.10
N ALA A 82 8.26 16.60 -26.42
CA ALA A 82 9.20 15.93 -25.53
C ALA A 82 8.51 15.30 -24.29
N MET A 83 7.43 15.92 -23.81
CA MET A 83 6.69 15.45 -22.64
C MET A 83 5.78 14.27 -22.94
N ARG A 84 5.15 14.20 -24.13
CA ARG A 84 4.14 13.20 -24.51
C ARG A 84 4.51 11.73 -24.26
N PRO A 85 5.74 11.27 -24.54
CA PRO A 85 6.12 9.89 -24.30
C PRO A 85 6.14 9.50 -22.82
N VAL A 86 6.29 10.49 -21.93
CA VAL A 86 6.48 10.31 -20.49
C VAL A 86 5.20 10.61 -19.71
N PHE A 87 4.51 11.68 -20.11
CA PHE A 87 3.29 12.14 -19.42
C PHE A 87 2.29 12.73 -20.41
N ASP A 88 1.03 12.27 -20.38
CA ASP A 88 -0.04 12.84 -21.21
C ASP A 88 -0.43 14.23 -20.69
N PRO A 89 -0.25 15.31 -21.49
CA PRO A 89 -0.61 16.68 -21.10
C PRO A 89 -2.05 16.87 -20.65
N ARG A 90 -2.97 16.01 -21.09
CA ARG A 90 -4.40 16.04 -20.71
C ARG A 90 -4.63 15.57 -19.26
N ARG A 91 -3.63 15.00 -18.62
CA ARG A 91 -3.67 14.57 -17.23
C ARG A 91 -3.26 15.65 -16.23
N LEU A 92 -2.96 16.88 -16.70
CA LEU A 92 -2.76 17.99 -15.77
C LEU A 92 -4.02 18.21 -14.93
N ARG A 93 -3.82 18.36 -13.62
CA ARG A 93 -4.91 18.58 -12.67
C ARG A 93 -4.87 19.99 -12.09
N SER A 94 -6.02 20.64 -12.05
CA SER A 94 -6.19 21.93 -11.39
C SER A 94 -5.81 21.84 -9.90
N GLY A 95 -5.11 22.85 -9.41
CA GLY A 95 -4.62 22.93 -8.04
C GLY A 95 -3.29 22.22 -7.78
N HIS A 96 -2.78 21.40 -8.72
CA HIS A 96 -1.45 20.79 -8.56
C HIS A 96 -0.37 21.86 -8.75
N PRO A 97 0.66 21.89 -7.89
CA PRO A 97 1.74 22.85 -7.98
C PRO A 97 2.67 22.53 -9.16
N TYR A 98 3.21 23.60 -9.74
CA TYR A 98 4.26 23.52 -10.71
C TYR A 98 5.33 24.59 -10.47
N LYS A 99 6.51 24.37 -11.03
CA LYS A 99 7.67 25.24 -10.90
C LYS A 99 8.34 25.45 -12.24
N LEU A 100 8.62 26.70 -12.56
CA LEU A 100 9.37 27.10 -13.75
C LEU A 100 10.69 27.73 -13.29
N VAL A 101 11.77 27.28 -13.87
CA VAL A 101 13.12 27.80 -13.60
C VAL A 101 13.67 28.43 -14.86
N TYR A 102 14.05 29.69 -14.76
CA TYR A 102 14.68 30.44 -15.82
C TYR A 102 16.13 30.74 -15.44
N GLY A 103 17.04 30.61 -16.37
CA GLY A 103 18.43 31.01 -16.24
C GLY A 103 18.66 32.49 -16.48
N PRO A 104 19.94 32.92 -16.54
CA PRO A 104 20.32 34.25 -16.93
C PRO A 104 19.67 34.66 -18.28
N ASN A 105 19.32 35.91 -18.45
CA ASN A 105 18.66 36.44 -19.64
C ASN A 105 17.25 35.90 -19.92
N GLY A 106 16.57 35.31 -18.92
CA GLY A 106 15.21 34.82 -19.07
C GLY A 106 15.06 33.53 -19.88
N CYS A 107 16.18 32.83 -20.16
CA CYS A 107 16.12 31.53 -20.84
C CYS A 107 15.44 30.48 -19.99
N PHE A 108 14.41 29.83 -20.52
CA PHE A 108 13.75 28.69 -19.84
C PHE A 108 14.72 27.53 -19.67
N ARG A 109 14.82 27.01 -18.45
CA ARG A 109 15.72 25.92 -18.05
C ARG A 109 15.00 24.66 -17.68
N ARG A 110 13.97 24.76 -16.84
CA ARG A 110 13.32 23.59 -16.27
C ARG A 110 11.88 23.87 -15.88
N PHE A 111 11.03 22.88 -16.09
CA PHE A 111 9.67 22.80 -15.58
C PHE A 111 9.56 21.57 -14.69
N GLU A 112 8.93 21.74 -13.56
CA GLU A 112 8.57 20.66 -12.64
C GLU A 112 7.06 20.74 -12.41
N TYR A 113 6.37 19.61 -12.47
CA TYR A 113 4.94 19.52 -12.21
C TYR A 113 4.68 18.36 -11.24
N HIS A 114 4.06 18.63 -10.10
CA HIS A 114 3.67 17.64 -9.14
C HIS A 114 2.56 16.74 -9.71
N VAL A 115 2.90 15.48 -9.98
CA VAL A 115 1.95 14.50 -10.56
C VAL A 115 1.09 13.90 -9.46
N ASP A 116 1.74 13.38 -8.42
CA ASP A 116 1.13 12.77 -7.23
C ASP A 116 2.14 12.77 -6.07
N GLU A 117 1.81 12.04 -4.99
CA GLU A 117 2.66 11.98 -3.81
C GLU A 117 3.98 11.22 -4.04
N ASP A 118 4.08 10.45 -5.10
CA ASP A 118 5.24 9.63 -5.42
C ASP A 118 6.18 10.30 -6.42
N GLN A 119 5.63 11.04 -7.40
CA GLN A 119 6.39 11.49 -8.56
C GLN A 119 6.07 12.94 -8.97
N PHE A 120 7.07 13.58 -9.54
CA PHE A 120 6.90 14.82 -10.31
C PHE A 120 7.45 14.65 -11.72
N LEU A 121 6.81 15.34 -12.67
CA LEU A 121 7.31 15.46 -14.02
C LEU A 121 8.38 16.55 -14.06
N GLN A 122 9.55 16.23 -14.59
CA GLN A 122 10.60 17.20 -14.87
C GLN A 122 10.83 17.30 -16.37
N VAL A 123 10.81 18.52 -16.90
CA VAL A 123 11.18 18.81 -18.30
C VAL A 123 12.33 19.79 -18.29
N VAL A 124 13.47 19.39 -18.82
CA VAL A 124 14.71 20.18 -18.82
C VAL A 124 15.06 20.61 -20.23
N ASN A 125 15.43 21.86 -20.40
CA ASN A 125 16.03 22.35 -21.64
C ASN A 125 17.52 22.04 -21.65
N GLN A 126 17.95 21.17 -22.55
CA GLN A 126 19.33 20.67 -22.65
C GLN A 126 20.26 21.67 -23.40
N ALA A 127 19.70 22.63 -24.16
CA ALA A 127 20.47 23.55 -24.96
C ALA A 127 20.05 24.99 -24.76
N ALA A 128 21.02 25.90 -24.63
CA ALA A 128 20.75 27.31 -24.45
C ALA A 128 20.43 28.06 -25.80
N ALA A 129 20.92 27.56 -26.93
CA ALA A 129 20.81 28.24 -28.24
C ALA A 129 19.57 27.83 -29.04
N ALA A 130 19.09 26.60 -28.86
CA ALA A 130 17.83 26.14 -29.46
C ALA A 130 17.17 25.20 -28.44
N PRO A 131 15.85 25.31 -28.21
CA PRO A 131 15.19 24.51 -27.18
C PRO A 131 15.19 23.04 -27.55
N VAL A 132 15.94 22.23 -26.81
CA VAL A 132 15.96 20.77 -26.86
C VAL A 132 15.52 20.29 -25.51
N PHE A 133 14.30 19.73 -25.44
CA PHE A 133 13.70 19.30 -24.20
C PHE A 133 13.87 17.80 -23.96
N GLU A 134 14.12 17.46 -22.72
CA GLU A 134 14.06 16.10 -22.20
C GLU A 134 13.07 16.07 -21.04
N ALA A 135 12.16 15.10 -21.06
CA ALA A 135 11.15 14.90 -20.03
C ALA A 135 11.37 13.57 -19.32
N VAL A 136 11.26 13.59 -18.00
CA VAL A 136 11.34 12.39 -17.15
C VAL A 136 10.34 12.49 -16.00
N LEU A 137 9.81 11.35 -15.54
CA LEU A 137 9.17 11.25 -14.22
C LEU A 137 10.26 10.98 -13.20
N VAL A 138 10.29 11.78 -12.17
CA VAL A 138 11.28 11.71 -11.08
C VAL A 138 10.53 11.35 -9.81
N ASP A 139 11.00 10.30 -9.13
CA ASP A 139 10.47 9.92 -7.83
C ASP A 139 10.92 10.95 -6.78
N TYR A 140 10.00 11.31 -5.87
CA TYR A 140 10.36 12.11 -4.71
C TYR A 140 11.20 11.29 -3.74
N GLU A 141 12.28 11.87 -3.25
CA GLU A 141 12.99 11.31 -2.12
C GLU A 141 12.10 11.36 -0.88
N LYS A 142 11.86 10.20 -0.28
CA LYS A 142 11.04 10.03 0.92
C LYS A 142 11.82 9.27 1.96
N THR A 143 11.73 9.71 3.20
CA THR A 143 12.25 8.98 4.33
C THR A 143 11.16 8.06 4.88
N LEU A 144 11.50 6.78 5.05
CA LEU A 144 10.64 5.81 5.71
C LEU A 144 10.82 5.90 7.22
N GLU A 145 9.75 6.15 7.94
CA GLU A 145 9.72 6.17 9.40
C GLU A 145 8.79 5.08 9.93
N GLN A 146 9.16 4.47 11.03
CA GLN A 146 8.28 3.58 11.80
C GLN A 146 7.67 4.36 12.95
N VAL A 147 6.35 4.34 13.04
CA VAL A 147 5.58 5.08 14.05
C VAL A 147 4.72 4.11 14.83
N ALA A 148 4.86 4.15 16.15
CA ALA A 148 3.96 3.46 17.04
C ALA A 148 2.96 4.47 17.63
N MET A 149 1.69 4.08 17.70
CA MET A 149 0.64 4.87 18.31
C MET A 149 -0.32 4.00 19.13
N ARG A 150 -0.98 4.62 20.09
CA ARG A 150 -2.02 4.01 20.92
C ARG A 150 -3.35 4.72 20.72
N GLY A 151 -4.45 3.98 20.79
CA GLY A 151 -5.81 4.51 20.81
C GLY A 151 -6.70 3.74 21.77
N GLU A 152 -7.81 4.37 22.17
CA GLU A 152 -8.81 3.80 23.09
C GLU A 152 -10.20 4.05 22.55
N ILE A 153 -11.04 3.01 22.64
CA ILE A 153 -12.48 3.09 22.32
C ILE A 153 -13.19 3.64 23.54
N ASN A 154 -13.64 4.89 23.46
CA ASN A 154 -14.34 5.57 24.53
C ASN A 154 -15.63 6.25 24.04
N ARG A 155 -16.31 7.03 24.87
CA ARG A 155 -17.60 7.67 24.52
C ARG A 155 -17.47 8.72 23.42
N GLU A 156 -16.30 9.38 23.33
CA GLU A 156 -16.03 10.40 22.30
C GLU A 156 -15.55 9.75 21.01
N ASN A 157 -14.73 8.70 21.13
CA ASN A 157 -14.14 7.94 20.04
C ASN A 157 -14.66 6.49 20.05
N ASN A 158 -15.93 6.32 19.67
CA ASN A 158 -16.68 5.07 19.82
C ASN A 158 -16.48 4.06 18.68
N SER A 159 -15.49 4.27 17.84
CA SER A 159 -15.14 3.37 16.74
C SER A 159 -13.63 3.32 16.54
N LEU A 160 -13.13 2.26 15.91
CA LEU A 160 -11.70 2.14 15.56
C LEU A 160 -11.22 3.36 14.77
N PHE A 161 -12.01 3.84 13.81
CA PHE A 161 -11.67 5.02 13.01
C PHE A 161 -11.54 6.30 13.83
N ALA A 162 -12.51 6.56 14.71
CA ALA A 162 -12.47 7.74 15.56
C ALA A 162 -11.29 7.69 16.54
N ALA A 163 -11.05 6.55 17.18
CA ALA A 163 -9.93 6.35 18.09
C ALA A 163 -8.57 6.45 17.38
N MET A 164 -8.46 5.92 16.15
CA MET A 164 -7.25 6.04 15.32
C MET A 164 -6.94 7.49 14.98
N LEU A 165 -7.95 8.27 14.56
CA LEU A 165 -7.77 9.68 14.24
C LEU A 165 -7.41 10.51 15.48
N ALA A 166 -8.06 10.24 16.62
CA ALA A 166 -7.77 10.91 17.89
C ALA A 166 -6.34 10.63 18.39
N GLY A 167 -5.80 9.45 18.13
CA GLY A 167 -4.42 9.07 18.42
C GLY A 167 -3.37 9.62 17.44
N GLY A 168 -3.79 10.38 16.42
CA GLY A 168 -2.87 10.96 15.42
C GLY A 168 -2.58 10.06 14.22
N GLY A 169 -3.25 8.92 14.10
CA GLY A 169 -3.25 8.08 12.89
C GLY A 169 -4.23 8.58 11.84
N ASN A 170 -4.55 7.74 10.88
CA ASN A 170 -5.53 8.07 9.84
C ASN A 170 -6.43 6.88 9.49
N THR A 171 -7.40 7.13 8.60
CA THR A 171 -8.36 6.13 8.12
C THR A 171 -7.67 4.95 7.42
N GLN A 172 -6.61 5.18 6.67
CA GLN A 172 -5.88 4.13 5.94
C GLN A 172 -5.22 3.14 6.91
N VAL A 173 -4.56 3.63 7.96
CA VAL A 173 -3.97 2.80 9.02
C VAL A 173 -5.05 2.04 9.79
N ALA A 174 -6.22 2.68 10.06
CA ALA A 174 -7.35 2.03 10.70
C ALA A 174 -7.90 0.86 9.87
N VAL A 175 -8.06 1.03 8.56
CA VAL A 175 -8.48 -0.04 7.64
C VAL A 175 -7.45 -1.16 7.65
N ALA A 176 -6.17 -0.83 7.47
CA ALA A 176 -5.10 -1.83 7.45
C ALA A 176 -5.03 -2.63 8.76
N MET A 177 -5.14 -1.97 9.91
CA MET A 177 -5.20 -2.63 11.21
C MET A 177 -6.42 -3.54 11.35
N ALA A 178 -7.60 -3.07 10.93
CA ALA A 178 -8.82 -3.87 10.93
C ALA A 178 -8.68 -5.12 10.04
N GLU A 179 -8.05 -4.99 8.87
CA GLU A 179 -7.78 -6.12 7.98
C GLU A 179 -6.82 -7.13 8.62
N VAL A 180 -5.74 -6.67 9.28
CA VAL A 180 -4.78 -7.52 10.00
C VAL A 180 -5.48 -8.39 11.04
N LEU A 181 -6.35 -7.79 11.86
CA LEU A 181 -6.98 -8.47 13.00
C LEU A 181 -8.38 -9.02 12.68
N SER A 182 -8.89 -8.87 11.45
CA SER A 182 -10.25 -9.28 11.03
C SER A 182 -10.53 -10.78 11.21
N GLY A 183 -9.50 -11.61 11.34
CA GLY A 183 -9.59 -13.02 11.67
C GLY A 183 -10.03 -13.27 13.12
N GLU A 184 -9.71 -12.36 14.02
CA GLU A 184 -9.86 -12.49 15.46
C GLU A 184 -10.93 -11.57 16.06
N ILE A 185 -11.19 -10.39 15.44
CA ILE A 185 -12.10 -9.37 15.95
C ILE A 185 -13.02 -8.89 14.82
N ASP A 186 -14.31 -8.81 15.09
CA ASP A 186 -15.28 -8.12 14.23
C ASP A 186 -15.45 -6.68 14.74
N PHE A 187 -14.72 -5.76 14.13
CA PHE A 187 -14.72 -4.33 14.49
C PHE A 187 -16.07 -3.62 14.29
N ASN A 188 -17.06 -4.26 13.65
CA ASN A 188 -18.40 -3.71 13.51
C ASN A 188 -19.33 -4.09 14.66
N THR A 189 -19.06 -5.21 15.35
CA THR A 189 -20.03 -5.78 16.29
C THR A 189 -19.44 -6.11 17.68
N GLU A 190 -18.12 -6.22 17.81
CA GLU A 190 -17.44 -6.69 19.03
C GLU A 190 -16.75 -5.59 19.83
N LEU A 191 -16.67 -4.35 19.31
CA LEU A 191 -16.04 -3.24 20.02
C LEU A 191 -16.80 -2.84 21.28
N ARG A 192 -16.07 -2.57 22.36
CA ARG A 192 -16.60 -2.13 23.66
C ARG A 192 -15.87 -0.87 24.15
N LEU A 193 -16.56 -0.13 25.00
CA LEU A 193 -15.92 0.99 25.70
C LEU A 193 -14.85 0.46 26.66
N GLY A 194 -13.65 1.04 26.57
CA GLY A 194 -12.47 0.62 27.32
C GLY A 194 -11.53 -0.27 26.52
N ASP A 195 -11.95 -0.80 25.35
CA ASP A 195 -11.04 -1.48 24.46
C ASP A 195 -9.92 -0.52 24.02
N ASN A 196 -8.73 -1.03 23.91
CA ASN A 196 -7.57 -0.24 23.49
C ASN A 196 -6.71 -0.98 22.48
N PHE A 197 -5.91 -0.21 21.73
CA PHE A 197 -5.02 -0.78 20.74
C PHE A 197 -3.69 -0.04 20.68
N ASP A 198 -2.67 -0.77 20.27
CA ASP A 198 -1.38 -0.25 19.86
C ASP A 198 -1.11 -0.69 18.43
N VAL A 199 -0.62 0.21 17.58
CA VAL A 199 -0.27 -0.10 16.20
C VAL A 199 1.09 0.48 15.85
N LEU A 200 1.94 -0.35 15.24
CA LEU A 200 3.22 0.04 14.65
C LEU A 200 3.05 0.00 13.13
N TYR A 201 3.29 1.11 12.48
CA TYR A 201 3.13 1.23 11.04
C TYR A 201 4.23 2.08 10.40
N GLU A 202 4.38 1.94 9.12
CA GLU A 202 5.28 2.73 8.30
C GLU A 202 4.59 4.01 7.81
N ARG A 203 5.34 5.10 7.78
CA ARG A 203 4.94 6.32 7.08
C ARG A 203 6.09 6.86 6.25
N PHE A 204 5.75 7.48 5.15
CA PHE A 204 6.71 8.18 4.31
C PHE A 204 6.64 9.68 4.57
N VAL A 205 7.80 10.29 4.77
CA VAL A 205 7.97 11.70 5.07
C VAL A 205 8.84 12.34 3.99
N ARG A 206 8.46 13.53 3.54
CA ARG A 206 9.21 14.37 2.62
C ARG A 206 9.27 15.78 3.18
N ASP A 207 10.47 16.36 3.29
CA ASP A 207 10.69 17.70 3.85
C ASP A 207 10.03 17.88 5.23
N GLU A 208 10.16 16.87 6.10
CA GLU A 208 9.53 16.81 7.42
C GLU A 208 7.98 16.77 7.41
N VAL A 209 7.36 16.69 6.23
CA VAL A 209 5.91 16.59 6.07
C VAL A 209 5.52 15.16 5.74
N HIS A 210 4.51 14.66 6.45
CA HIS A 210 3.90 13.36 6.13
C HIS A 210 3.28 13.38 4.73
N VAL A 211 3.59 12.37 3.91
CA VAL A 211 3.12 12.24 2.52
C VAL A 211 2.14 11.08 2.38
N THR A 212 2.54 9.89 2.80
CA THR A 212 1.73 8.67 2.67
C THR A 212 2.08 7.64 3.74
N TYR A 213 1.24 6.63 3.90
CA TYR A 213 1.42 5.53 4.85
C TYR A 213 1.86 4.27 4.11
N GLY A 214 2.70 3.49 4.77
CA GLY A 214 3.12 2.17 4.33
C GLY A 214 2.35 1.05 5.03
N ASP A 215 3.03 -0.06 5.27
CA ASP A 215 2.43 -1.24 5.88
C ASP A 215 2.26 -1.10 7.41
N VAL A 216 1.26 -1.77 7.96
CA VAL A 216 1.19 -2.05 9.39
C VAL A 216 2.19 -3.15 9.69
N LEU A 217 3.16 -2.88 10.56
CA LEU A 217 4.20 -3.83 10.95
C LEU A 217 3.76 -4.73 12.11
N ALA A 218 3.03 -4.14 13.06
CA ALA A 218 2.43 -4.85 14.17
C ALA A 218 1.17 -4.15 14.65
N ALA A 219 0.23 -4.93 15.17
CA ALA A 219 -0.98 -4.46 15.83
C ALA A 219 -1.22 -5.27 17.10
N ALA A 220 -1.63 -4.61 18.16
CA ALA A 220 -2.12 -5.21 19.38
C ALA A 220 -3.49 -4.62 19.69
N PHE A 221 -4.45 -5.42 20.07
CA PHE A 221 -5.80 -4.98 20.42
C PHE A 221 -6.28 -5.72 21.66
N GLU A 222 -6.71 -4.98 22.67
CA GLU A 222 -7.36 -5.51 23.85
C GLU A 222 -8.88 -5.35 23.70
N ASN A 223 -9.57 -6.48 23.58
CA ASN A 223 -11.02 -6.53 23.42
C ASN A 223 -11.63 -7.30 24.59
N ASP A 224 -12.38 -6.61 25.45
CA ASP A 224 -13.02 -7.20 26.62
C ASP A 224 -12.04 -8.01 27.51
N GLY A 225 -10.82 -7.47 27.69
CA GLY A 225 -9.72 -8.12 28.44
C GLY A 225 -8.98 -9.24 27.69
N ARG A 226 -9.35 -9.54 26.44
CA ARG A 226 -8.64 -10.48 25.58
C ARG A 226 -7.63 -9.73 24.72
N GLN A 227 -6.35 -10.05 24.88
CA GLN A 227 -5.28 -9.47 24.07
C GLN A 227 -5.13 -10.25 22.75
N VAL A 228 -5.14 -9.52 21.62
CA VAL A 228 -4.91 -10.06 20.29
C VAL A 228 -3.73 -9.32 19.66
N TYR A 229 -2.85 -10.07 19.00
CA TYR A 229 -1.65 -9.53 18.34
C TYR A 229 -1.62 -9.92 16.87
N GLY A 230 -1.04 -9.05 16.04
CA GLY A 230 -0.72 -9.32 14.66
C GLY A 230 0.66 -8.77 14.31
N PHE A 231 1.55 -9.61 13.76
CA PHE A 231 2.89 -9.25 13.36
C PHE A 231 3.10 -9.55 11.89
N ARG A 232 3.56 -8.55 11.14
CA ARG A 232 3.91 -8.71 9.73
C ARG A 232 5.23 -9.47 9.61
N PHE A 233 5.23 -10.54 8.83
CA PHE A 233 6.42 -11.32 8.59
C PHE A 233 6.50 -11.75 7.12
N GLN A 234 7.70 -11.65 6.55
CA GLN A 234 8.00 -12.03 5.17
C GLN A 234 8.58 -13.44 5.12
N LEU A 235 7.81 -14.39 4.57
CA LEU A 235 8.33 -15.71 4.25
C LEU A 235 9.15 -15.67 2.96
N PRO A 236 10.21 -16.51 2.81
CA PRO A 236 11.13 -16.43 1.66
C PRO A 236 10.47 -16.62 0.28
N SER A 237 9.39 -17.38 0.20
CA SER A 237 8.73 -17.76 -1.05
C SER A 237 7.33 -17.19 -1.24
N ASP A 238 6.84 -16.40 -0.29
CA ASP A 238 5.46 -15.90 -0.29
C ASP A 238 5.43 -14.36 -0.11
N ALA A 239 4.28 -13.76 -0.37
CA ALA A 239 4.04 -12.37 0.01
C ALA A 239 4.04 -12.21 1.54
N PRO A 240 4.35 -11.00 2.08
CA PRO A 240 4.24 -10.73 3.50
C PRO A 240 2.87 -11.11 4.04
N ALA A 241 2.84 -11.69 5.24
CA ALA A 241 1.61 -12.10 5.90
C ALA A 241 1.64 -11.72 7.39
N TYR A 242 0.48 -11.81 8.05
CA TYR A 242 0.35 -11.50 9.46
C TYR A 242 0.14 -12.77 10.28
N PHE A 243 0.85 -12.83 11.40
CA PHE A 243 0.85 -13.95 12.32
C PHE A 243 0.63 -13.46 13.75
N ASP A 244 0.03 -14.30 14.58
CA ASP A 244 -0.10 -14.03 16.02
C ASP A 244 1.24 -14.21 16.76
N ALA A 245 1.23 -14.06 18.07
CA ALA A 245 2.43 -14.16 18.90
C ALA A 245 3.09 -15.55 18.85
N GLU A 246 2.33 -16.60 18.57
CA GLU A 246 2.78 -17.98 18.43
C GLU A 246 3.16 -18.38 17.01
N GLY A 247 3.06 -17.44 16.05
CA GLY A 247 3.35 -17.71 14.65
C GLY A 247 2.21 -18.40 13.89
N ARG A 248 0.99 -18.42 14.44
CA ARG A 248 -0.20 -18.89 13.70
C ARG A 248 -0.69 -17.79 12.77
N SER A 249 -1.07 -18.15 11.55
CA SER A 249 -1.54 -17.17 10.57
C SER A 249 -2.84 -16.50 11.01
N LEU A 250 -2.88 -15.18 11.02
CA LEU A 250 -4.10 -14.38 11.19
C LEU A 250 -4.96 -14.35 9.93
N LYS A 251 -4.37 -14.63 8.78
CA LYS A 251 -5.11 -14.77 7.54
C LYS A 251 -5.95 -16.04 7.62
N ARG A 252 -7.25 -15.89 7.53
CA ARG A 252 -8.12 -17.06 7.38
C ARG A 252 -7.83 -17.74 6.05
N GLN A 253 -7.83 -19.06 6.07
CA GLN A 253 -7.61 -19.86 4.88
C GLN A 253 -8.63 -19.54 3.78
N PHE A 254 -9.81 -19.01 4.16
CA PHE A 254 -10.89 -18.65 3.25
C PHE A 254 -11.32 -17.18 3.42
N LEU A 255 -11.53 -16.49 2.30
CA LEU A 255 -12.16 -15.18 2.28
C LEU A 255 -13.61 -15.25 2.76
N ALA A 256 -14.11 -14.15 3.28
CA ALA A 256 -15.48 -14.04 3.76
C ALA A 256 -16.53 -14.25 2.67
N SER A 257 -16.23 -13.86 1.44
CA SER A 257 -17.11 -13.98 0.29
C SER A 257 -16.29 -14.17 -1.00
N PRO A 258 -16.89 -14.70 -2.07
CA PRO A 258 -16.24 -14.84 -3.37
C PRO A 258 -16.23 -13.54 -4.20
N PHE A 259 -16.26 -12.38 -3.55
CA PHE A 259 -16.21 -11.05 -4.17
C PHE A 259 -15.21 -10.14 -3.45
N ARG A 260 -14.72 -9.11 -4.15
CA ARG A 260 -13.86 -8.06 -3.58
C ARG A 260 -14.63 -6.95 -2.86
N PHE A 261 -15.94 -7.10 -2.73
CA PHE A 261 -16.86 -6.19 -2.03
C PHE A 261 -17.84 -7.02 -1.21
N GLU A 262 -18.57 -6.40 -0.31
CA GLU A 262 -19.62 -7.08 0.45
C GLU A 262 -20.85 -7.30 -0.43
N PRO A 263 -21.16 -8.58 -0.79
CA PRO A 263 -22.25 -8.86 -1.71
C PRO A 263 -23.59 -8.90 -0.97
N ARG A 264 -24.66 -8.50 -1.68
CA ARG A 264 -26.02 -8.65 -1.19
C ARG A 264 -26.40 -10.13 -1.11
N LEU A 265 -26.65 -10.63 0.09
CA LEU A 265 -27.19 -11.98 0.30
C LEU A 265 -28.67 -12.02 -0.13
N THR A 266 -29.02 -12.83 -1.14
CA THR A 266 -30.38 -12.97 -1.69
C THR A 266 -31.07 -14.24 -1.25
N SER A 267 -30.31 -15.33 -0.94
CA SER A 267 -30.87 -16.56 -0.41
C SER A 267 -29.87 -17.27 0.52
N ARG A 268 -30.39 -17.84 1.60
CA ARG A 268 -29.61 -18.55 2.62
C ARG A 268 -29.57 -20.04 2.35
N PHE A 269 -28.58 -20.70 2.95
CA PHE A 269 -28.52 -22.16 3.03
C PHE A 269 -29.73 -22.73 3.75
N SER A 270 -30.34 -23.79 3.18
CA SER A 270 -31.47 -24.51 3.78
C SER A 270 -31.54 -25.94 3.26
N TYR A 271 -31.81 -26.90 4.12
CA TYR A 271 -32.08 -28.27 3.71
C TYR A 271 -33.50 -28.43 3.15
N ARG A 272 -34.42 -27.50 3.43
CA ARG A 272 -35.81 -27.50 2.98
C ARG A 272 -36.22 -26.08 2.61
N ARG A 273 -36.45 -25.82 1.32
CA ARG A 273 -37.11 -24.60 0.83
C ARG A 273 -37.90 -24.87 -0.43
N MET A 274 -38.95 -24.08 -0.66
CA MET A 274 -39.66 -24.09 -1.95
C MET A 274 -38.72 -23.60 -3.06
N HIS A 275 -38.47 -24.39 -4.08
CA HIS A 275 -37.60 -24.03 -5.20
C HIS A 275 -38.33 -23.02 -6.09
N PRO A 276 -37.76 -21.80 -6.34
CA PRO A 276 -38.44 -20.70 -6.98
C PRO A 276 -38.82 -20.98 -8.45
N VAL A 277 -38.13 -21.91 -9.15
CA VAL A 277 -38.39 -22.28 -10.54
C VAL A 277 -39.26 -23.54 -10.64
N LEU A 278 -39.01 -24.53 -9.80
CA LEU A 278 -39.63 -25.85 -9.88
C LEU A 278 -40.91 -25.98 -9.05
N GLY A 279 -41.19 -25.04 -8.12
CA GLY A 279 -42.34 -25.07 -7.23
C GLY A 279 -42.40 -26.29 -6.29
N THR A 280 -41.29 -27.02 -6.12
CA THR A 280 -41.20 -28.21 -5.27
C THR A 280 -40.24 -27.94 -4.10
N GLU A 281 -40.44 -28.64 -3.00
CA GLU A 281 -39.52 -28.55 -1.87
C GLU A 281 -38.15 -29.14 -2.22
N ARG A 282 -37.09 -28.35 -2.14
CA ARG A 282 -35.73 -28.76 -2.47
C ARG A 282 -34.72 -28.09 -1.58
N ALA A 283 -33.65 -28.84 -1.25
CA ALA A 283 -32.52 -28.26 -0.51
C ALA A 283 -31.79 -27.19 -1.35
N HIS A 284 -31.42 -26.09 -0.69
CA HIS A 284 -30.46 -25.10 -1.19
C HIS A 284 -29.15 -25.24 -0.40
N LEU A 285 -28.20 -25.94 -0.99
CA LEU A 285 -26.96 -26.35 -0.31
C LEU A 285 -25.84 -25.29 -0.45
N GLY A 286 -26.22 -24.03 -0.59
CA GLY A 286 -25.33 -22.91 -0.72
C GLY A 286 -25.96 -21.61 -0.22
N VAL A 287 -25.34 -20.50 -0.58
CA VAL A 287 -25.87 -19.14 -0.41
C VAL A 287 -25.85 -18.44 -1.73
N ASP A 288 -26.93 -17.69 -2.03
CA ASP A 288 -27.01 -16.90 -3.25
C ASP A 288 -26.63 -15.45 -2.96
N TYR A 289 -25.69 -14.95 -3.74
CA TYR A 289 -25.27 -13.55 -3.75
C TYR A 289 -25.75 -12.87 -5.01
N GLY A 290 -26.61 -11.86 -4.87
CA GLY A 290 -27.08 -11.03 -5.97
C GLY A 290 -26.00 -10.07 -6.45
N ALA A 291 -25.64 -10.18 -7.74
CA ALA A 291 -24.69 -9.27 -8.38
C ALA A 291 -24.99 -9.19 -9.89
N PRO A 292 -24.68 -8.07 -10.58
CA PRO A 292 -24.87 -7.92 -12.01
C PRO A 292 -24.09 -8.98 -12.80
N THR A 293 -24.64 -9.38 -13.96
CA THR A 293 -23.93 -10.26 -14.89
C THR A 293 -22.59 -9.65 -15.28
N GLY A 294 -21.54 -10.46 -15.28
CA GLY A 294 -20.18 -10.03 -15.60
C GLY A 294 -19.36 -9.55 -14.40
N THR A 295 -19.94 -9.47 -13.19
CA THR A 295 -19.20 -9.19 -11.96
C THR A 295 -18.14 -10.27 -11.73
N PRO A 296 -16.85 -9.91 -11.47
CA PRO A 296 -15.81 -10.88 -11.22
C PRO A 296 -16.07 -11.71 -9.97
N VAL A 297 -15.92 -13.04 -10.10
CA VAL A 297 -15.98 -14.01 -9.01
C VAL A 297 -14.57 -14.49 -8.71
N ILE A 298 -14.16 -14.45 -7.44
CA ILE A 298 -12.81 -14.81 -6.99
C ILE A 298 -12.81 -16.12 -6.20
N ALA A 299 -11.66 -16.81 -6.24
CA ALA A 299 -11.42 -17.97 -5.39
C ALA A 299 -11.31 -17.55 -3.94
N VAL A 300 -12.11 -18.15 -3.06
CA VAL A 300 -12.10 -17.80 -1.62
C VAL A 300 -10.87 -18.31 -0.89
N ALA A 301 -10.14 -19.29 -1.43
CA ALA A 301 -8.94 -19.88 -0.84
C ALA A 301 -8.00 -20.41 -1.93
N ASN A 302 -6.74 -20.62 -1.57
CA ASN A 302 -5.81 -21.38 -2.40
C ASN A 302 -6.37 -22.78 -2.65
N GLY A 303 -6.26 -23.28 -3.88
CA GLY A 303 -6.78 -24.59 -4.21
C GLY A 303 -6.33 -25.14 -5.55
N THR A 304 -6.83 -26.31 -5.89
CA THR A 304 -6.63 -26.95 -7.18
C THR A 304 -7.95 -26.99 -7.93
N LEU A 305 -7.94 -26.58 -9.19
CA LEU A 305 -9.12 -26.62 -10.06
C LEU A 305 -9.51 -28.07 -10.35
N VAL A 306 -10.68 -28.47 -9.90
CA VAL A 306 -11.25 -29.79 -10.16
C VAL A 306 -12.00 -29.78 -11.50
N SER A 307 -12.82 -28.76 -11.73
CA SER A 307 -13.55 -28.57 -12.98
C SER A 307 -13.97 -27.11 -13.19
N ALA A 308 -14.02 -26.70 -14.44
CA ALA A 308 -14.67 -25.47 -14.91
C ALA A 308 -15.44 -25.85 -16.19
N ALA A 309 -16.74 -26.20 -16.04
CA ALA A 309 -17.55 -26.73 -17.12
C ALA A 309 -19.06 -26.52 -16.85
N PRO A 310 -19.91 -26.56 -17.89
CA PRO A 310 -21.36 -26.65 -17.73
C PRO A 310 -21.75 -27.89 -16.92
N SER A 311 -22.71 -27.75 -15.99
CA SER A 311 -23.14 -28.81 -15.07
C SER A 311 -24.66 -28.77 -14.86
N GLY A 312 -25.41 -29.12 -15.87
CA GLY A 312 -26.87 -29.22 -15.84
C GLY A 312 -27.57 -28.01 -15.20
N GLY A 313 -28.38 -28.20 -14.20
CA GLY A 313 -29.10 -27.14 -13.50
C GLY A 313 -28.18 -26.12 -12.79
N SER A 314 -26.91 -26.45 -12.51
CA SER A 314 -25.93 -25.52 -11.93
C SER A 314 -25.37 -24.52 -12.95
N GLY A 315 -25.69 -24.69 -14.24
CA GLY A 315 -25.15 -23.86 -15.29
C GLY A 315 -23.64 -24.01 -15.44
N ASN A 316 -22.95 -22.94 -15.80
CA ASN A 316 -21.48 -22.91 -15.79
C ASN A 316 -20.98 -22.89 -14.35
N MET A 317 -20.20 -23.91 -13.98
CA MET A 317 -19.76 -24.14 -12.62
C MET A 317 -18.25 -24.29 -12.54
N VAL A 318 -17.63 -23.62 -11.57
CA VAL A 318 -16.26 -23.86 -11.13
C VAL A 318 -16.29 -24.64 -9.82
N ARG A 319 -15.42 -25.66 -9.70
CA ARG A 319 -15.18 -26.43 -8.49
C ARG A 319 -13.71 -26.42 -8.17
N LEU A 320 -13.38 -25.97 -6.96
CA LEU A 320 -12.03 -25.98 -6.42
C LEU A 320 -11.94 -26.98 -5.25
N ARG A 321 -10.80 -27.66 -5.14
CA ARG A 321 -10.43 -28.46 -3.99
C ARG A 321 -9.36 -27.73 -3.19
N HIS A 322 -9.58 -27.62 -1.90
CA HIS A 322 -8.68 -26.98 -0.94
C HIS A 322 -8.06 -28.03 0.00
N THR A 323 -7.20 -27.58 0.89
CA THR A 323 -6.68 -28.40 2.00
C THR A 323 -7.78 -28.73 3.01
N ASN A 324 -7.49 -29.61 3.96
CA ASN A 324 -8.38 -29.95 5.09
C ASN A 324 -9.77 -30.45 4.66
N GLY A 325 -9.89 -31.11 3.49
CA GLY A 325 -11.14 -31.73 3.02
C GLY A 325 -12.20 -30.76 2.53
N TYR A 326 -11.84 -29.49 2.31
CA TYR A 326 -12.77 -28.50 1.77
C TYR A 326 -12.82 -28.51 0.24
N GLU A 327 -14.02 -28.26 -0.29
CA GLU A 327 -14.25 -27.93 -1.70
C GLU A 327 -15.21 -26.75 -1.79
N THR A 328 -14.98 -25.86 -2.75
CA THR A 328 -15.89 -24.75 -3.06
C THR A 328 -16.46 -24.85 -4.46
N TYR A 329 -17.69 -24.42 -4.61
CA TYR A 329 -18.44 -24.47 -5.83
C TYR A 329 -19.00 -23.07 -6.13
N TYR A 330 -18.89 -22.66 -7.39
CA TYR A 330 -19.30 -21.35 -7.90
C TYR A 330 -20.18 -21.59 -9.12
N LEU A 331 -21.49 -21.39 -8.97
CA LEU A 331 -22.51 -21.79 -9.95
C LEU A 331 -23.09 -20.59 -10.69
N HIS A 332 -23.84 -20.89 -11.76
CA HIS A 332 -24.57 -19.93 -12.60
C HIS A 332 -23.69 -18.88 -13.30
N LEU A 333 -22.39 -19.16 -13.48
CA LEU A 333 -21.44 -18.23 -14.10
C LEU A 333 -21.81 -17.93 -15.56
N SER A 334 -21.59 -16.70 -16.02
CA SER A 334 -21.74 -16.32 -17.44
C SER A 334 -20.60 -16.89 -18.29
N ARG A 335 -19.38 -16.87 -17.74
CA ARG A 335 -18.17 -17.41 -18.38
C ARG A 335 -17.11 -17.73 -17.34
N PHE A 336 -16.16 -18.57 -17.72
CA PHE A 336 -14.95 -18.84 -16.92
C PHE A 336 -13.88 -17.80 -17.17
N ALA A 337 -12.94 -17.62 -16.23
CA ALA A 337 -11.73 -16.85 -16.46
C ALA A 337 -10.80 -17.56 -17.47
N LYS A 338 -9.87 -16.80 -18.04
CA LYS A 338 -8.86 -17.37 -18.94
C LYS A 338 -7.93 -18.31 -18.16
N GLY A 339 -7.49 -19.40 -18.80
CA GLY A 339 -6.49 -20.30 -18.21
C GLY A 339 -7.03 -21.35 -17.23
N MET A 340 -8.35 -21.44 -17.02
CA MET A 340 -8.99 -22.43 -16.14
C MET A 340 -8.81 -23.86 -16.69
N ARG A 341 -7.75 -24.56 -16.28
CA ARG A 341 -7.43 -25.93 -16.68
C ARG A 341 -7.50 -26.86 -15.48
N ARG A 342 -8.15 -28.02 -15.62
CA ARG A 342 -8.18 -29.03 -14.55
C ARG A 342 -6.77 -29.34 -14.03
N GLY A 343 -6.60 -29.35 -12.72
CA GLY A 343 -5.32 -29.53 -12.05
C GLY A 343 -4.51 -28.23 -11.85
N ALA A 344 -4.93 -27.11 -12.43
CA ALA A 344 -4.26 -25.84 -12.21
C ALA A 344 -4.33 -25.40 -10.73
N ARG A 345 -3.25 -24.86 -10.21
CA ARG A 345 -3.22 -24.18 -8.90
C ARG A 345 -3.90 -22.82 -9.06
N ILE A 346 -4.85 -22.55 -8.21
CA ILE A 346 -5.60 -21.27 -8.15
C ILE A 346 -5.27 -20.62 -6.81
N LEU A 347 -4.91 -19.34 -6.86
CA LEU A 347 -4.60 -18.58 -5.66
C LEU A 347 -5.85 -17.92 -5.07
N GLN A 348 -5.86 -17.72 -3.77
CA GLN A 348 -6.89 -16.93 -3.08
C GLN A 348 -6.96 -15.52 -3.68
N GLY A 349 -8.18 -15.04 -4.00
CA GLY A 349 -8.41 -13.75 -4.64
C GLY A 349 -8.24 -13.73 -6.16
N GLU A 350 -7.82 -14.85 -6.78
CA GLU A 350 -7.73 -14.98 -8.23
C GLU A 350 -9.14 -15.04 -8.85
N VAL A 351 -9.34 -14.31 -9.96
CA VAL A 351 -10.62 -14.34 -10.69
C VAL A 351 -10.77 -15.67 -11.41
N ILE A 352 -11.84 -16.41 -11.08
CA ILE A 352 -12.15 -17.75 -11.62
C ILE A 352 -13.31 -17.78 -12.61
N GLY A 353 -14.10 -16.71 -12.64
CA GLY A 353 -15.25 -16.59 -13.52
C GLY A 353 -16.00 -15.29 -13.28
N TYR A 354 -17.18 -15.21 -13.87
CA TYR A 354 -18.00 -14.00 -13.81
C TYR A 354 -19.45 -14.37 -13.55
N VAL A 355 -20.15 -13.59 -12.72
CA VAL A 355 -21.57 -13.78 -12.42
C VAL A 355 -22.40 -13.87 -13.68
N GLY A 356 -23.39 -14.74 -13.68
CA GLY A 356 -24.33 -14.94 -14.76
C GLY A 356 -25.70 -15.37 -14.27
N SER A 357 -26.43 -16.03 -15.16
CA SER A 357 -27.75 -16.63 -14.92
C SER A 357 -27.91 -17.91 -15.72
N THR A 358 -26.85 -18.72 -15.86
CA THR A 358 -26.85 -19.97 -16.59
C THR A 358 -27.44 -21.11 -15.77
N GLY A 359 -28.06 -22.10 -16.42
CA GLY A 359 -28.72 -23.22 -15.73
C GLY A 359 -30.10 -22.84 -15.16
N LEU A 360 -30.43 -23.40 -13.98
CA LEU A 360 -31.70 -23.15 -13.27
C LEU A 360 -31.61 -21.91 -12.38
N ALA A 361 -31.49 -20.75 -12.99
CA ALA A 361 -31.41 -19.46 -12.31
C ALA A 361 -32.58 -18.55 -12.70
N THR A 362 -33.15 -17.81 -11.75
CA THR A 362 -34.24 -16.83 -11.98
C THR A 362 -33.76 -15.45 -12.38
N GLY A 363 -32.48 -15.17 -12.20
CA GLY A 363 -31.84 -13.88 -12.52
C GLY A 363 -30.36 -13.92 -12.20
N PRO A 364 -29.61 -12.84 -12.45
CA PRO A 364 -28.19 -12.79 -12.22
C PRO A 364 -27.83 -12.91 -10.72
N HIS A 365 -27.10 -13.98 -10.38
CA HIS A 365 -26.58 -14.22 -9.03
C HIS A 365 -25.44 -15.25 -9.07
N LEU A 366 -24.72 -15.39 -7.97
CA LEU A 366 -23.78 -16.46 -7.71
C LEU A 366 -24.38 -17.38 -6.63
N ASP A 367 -24.58 -18.66 -6.94
CA ASP A 367 -24.79 -19.69 -5.91
C ASP A 367 -23.41 -20.20 -5.47
N TYR A 368 -23.04 -19.88 -4.23
CA TYR A 368 -21.77 -20.24 -3.61
C TYR A 368 -21.96 -21.34 -2.56
N ARG A 369 -21.20 -22.44 -2.71
CA ARG A 369 -21.33 -23.60 -1.84
C ARG A 369 -19.98 -24.01 -1.26
N ILE A 370 -20.02 -24.53 -0.02
CA ILE A 370 -18.89 -25.16 0.64
C ILE A 370 -19.25 -26.61 0.92
N ARG A 371 -18.32 -27.52 0.62
CA ARG A 371 -18.40 -28.93 0.99
C ARG A 371 -17.20 -29.29 1.86
N LYS A 372 -17.42 -29.88 3.02
CA LYS A 372 -16.40 -30.33 3.96
C LYS A 372 -16.50 -31.83 4.14
N ASN A 373 -15.43 -32.58 3.90
CA ASN A 373 -15.39 -34.03 4.01
C ASN A 373 -16.59 -34.75 3.35
N GLY A 374 -16.98 -34.28 2.16
CA GLY A 374 -18.08 -34.86 1.39
C GLY A 374 -19.48 -34.33 1.71
N THR A 375 -19.67 -33.51 2.74
CA THR A 375 -20.98 -32.96 3.13
C THR A 375 -21.06 -31.46 2.86
N PHE A 376 -22.15 -30.98 2.25
CA PHE A 376 -22.39 -29.53 2.10
C PHE A 376 -22.72 -28.90 3.45
N VAL A 377 -22.05 -27.81 3.75
CA VAL A 377 -22.19 -27.05 5.00
C VAL A 377 -22.66 -25.64 4.71
N ASN A 378 -23.27 -24.97 5.68
CA ASN A 378 -23.71 -23.59 5.54
C ASN A 378 -22.50 -22.64 5.44
N PRO A 379 -22.24 -21.98 4.30
CA PRO A 379 -21.07 -21.14 4.11
C PRO A 379 -20.93 -20.01 5.14
N LEU A 380 -22.06 -19.43 5.60
CA LEU A 380 -22.07 -18.34 6.56
C LEU A 380 -21.65 -18.77 7.96
N LEU A 381 -22.02 -19.99 8.35
CA LEU A 381 -21.63 -20.56 9.66
C LEU A 381 -20.22 -21.16 9.62
N GLU A 382 -19.89 -21.86 8.53
CA GLU A 382 -18.59 -22.50 8.39
C GLU A 382 -17.43 -21.50 8.35
N ARG A 383 -17.69 -20.26 7.92
CA ARG A 383 -16.72 -19.17 7.98
C ARG A 383 -16.06 -19.00 9.35
N ARG A 384 -16.80 -19.21 10.44
CA ARG A 384 -16.28 -19.11 11.81
C ARG A 384 -15.40 -20.31 12.21
N ASN A 385 -15.60 -21.46 11.56
CA ASN A 385 -14.91 -22.70 11.82
C ASN A 385 -13.75 -22.98 10.85
N MET A 386 -13.48 -22.05 9.93
CA MET A 386 -12.41 -22.22 8.96
C MET A 386 -11.06 -22.18 9.63
N PRO A 387 -10.15 -23.11 9.29
CA PRO A 387 -8.82 -23.11 9.87
C PRO A 387 -8.07 -21.82 9.51
N PRO A 388 -7.15 -21.39 10.37
CA PRO A 388 -6.21 -20.32 10.01
C PRO A 388 -5.37 -20.78 8.80
N GLY A 389 -4.71 -19.83 8.15
CA GLY A 389 -3.71 -20.12 7.12
C GLY A 389 -2.54 -20.92 7.69
N ASP A 390 -1.60 -21.26 6.81
CA ASP A 390 -0.41 -21.99 7.23
C ASP A 390 0.40 -21.17 8.26
N PRO A 391 0.85 -21.76 9.37
CA PRO A 391 1.66 -21.06 10.36
C PRO A 391 3.06 -20.77 9.81
N VAL A 392 3.81 -19.96 10.54
CA VAL A 392 5.25 -19.78 10.27
C VAL A 392 5.94 -21.15 10.32
N PRO A 393 6.66 -21.55 9.26
CA PRO A 393 7.40 -22.81 9.26
C PRO A 393 8.43 -22.86 10.38
N GLU A 394 8.66 -24.03 10.97
CA GLU A 394 9.61 -24.21 12.09
C GLU A 394 11.01 -23.65 11.76
N ALA A 395 11.47 -23.85 10.54
CA ALA A 395 12.76 -23.33 10.07
C ALA A 395 12.85 -21.79 10.08
N GLN A 396 11.72 -21.07 10.06
CA GLN A 396 11.63 -19.61 10.05
C GLN A 396 11.19 -19.04 11.41
N MET A 397 10.87 -19.90 12.37
CA MET A 397 10.32 -19.48 13.65
C MET A 397 11.30 -18.62 14.47
N ALA A 398 12.60 -18.88 14.38
CA ALA A 398 13.60 -18.06 15.07
C ALA A 398 13.62 -16.61 14.52
N ALA A 399 13.64 -16.45 13.19
CA ALA A 399 13.59 -15.14 12.55
C ALA A 399 12.25 -14.42 12.81
N PHE A 400 11.13 -15.15 12.83
CA PHE A 400 9.85 -14.58 13.21
C PHE A 400 9.86 -14.02 14.65
N ARG A 401 10.41 -14.77 15.61
CA ARG A 401 10.49 -14.30 17.00
C ARG A 401 11.30 -13.02 17.14
N GLU A 402 12.40 -12.88 16.42
CA GLU A 402 13.20 -11.63 16.40
C GLU A 402 12.37 -10.44 15.91
N VAL A 403 11.64 -10.59 14.80
CA VAL A 403 10.75 -9.55 14.26
C VAL A 403 9.63 -9.21 15.25
N ARG A 404 8.97 -10.23 15.81
CA ARG A 404 7.90 -10.07 16.80
C ARG A 404 8.41 -9.33 18.05
N ASP A 405 9.53 -9.74 18.63
CA ASP A 405 10.06 -9.19 19.88
C ASP A 405 10.52 -7.74 19.69
N HIS A 406 11.08 -7.44 18.51
CA HIS A 406 11.43 -6.06 18.15
C HIS A 406 10.18 -5.19 18.04
N ALA A 407 9.15 -5.64 17.36
CA ALA A 407 7.88 -4.92 17.22
C ALA A 407 7.16 -4.73 18.56
N LEU A 408 7.16 -5.75 19.44
CA LEU A 408 6.63 -5.66 20.80
C LEU A 408 7.37 -4.61 21.62
N ALA A 409 8.69 -4.56 21.53
CA ALA A 409 9.48 -3.56 22.26
C ALA A 409 9.13 -2.13 21.82
N GLN A 410 8.88 -1.91 20.52
CA GLN A 410 8.44 -0.62 20.00
C GLN A 410 7.02 -0.26 20.45
N LEU A 411 6.06 -1.18 20.43
CA LEU A 411 4.71 -0.97 20.94
C LEU A 411 4.72 -0.66 22.45
N THR A 412 5.48 -1.44 23.25
CA THR A 412 5.56 -1.28 24.72
C THR A 412 6.31 -0.01 25.13
N GLY A 413 7.34 0.39 24.39
CA GLY A 413 8.06 1.65 24.62
C GLY A 413 7.16 2.88 24.53
N GLN A 414 6.12 2.83 23.73
CA GLN A 414 5.07 3.85 23.67
C GLN A 414 4.15 3.80 24.90
N GLN A 415 3.78 2.62 25.39
CA GLN A 415 2.96 2.50 26.61
C GLN A 415 3.61 3.21 27.81
N GLN A 416 4.93 3.11 27.94
CA GLN A 416 5.67 3.81 29.00
C GLN A 416 5.69 5.34 28.81
N ARG A 417 5.70 5.84 27.57
CA ARG A 417 5.66 7.28 27.27
C ARG A 417 4.29 7.90 27.53
N PHE A 418 3.20 7.19 27.20
CA PHE A 418 1.83 7.66 27.42
C PHE A 418 1.32 7.38 28.83
N GLY A 419 1.79 6.32 29.50
CA GLY A 419 1.43 6.03 30.89
C GLY A 419 1.99 7.02 31.92
N ASN A 420 3.00 7.81 31.55
CA ASN A 420 3.60 8.86 32.37
C ASN A 420 3.15 10.28 32.02
N ALA A 421 2.27 10.45 31.02
CA ALA A 421 1.69 11.77 30.74
C ALA A 421 0.55 12.03 31.73
N PRO A 422 0.57 13.14 32.51
CA PRO A 422 -0.55 13.48 33.38
C PRO A 422 -1.79 13.74 32.52
N ILE A 423 -2.88 13.05 32.84
CA ILE A 423 -4.22 13.33 32.30
C ILE A 423 -4.58 14.75 32.80
N GLY A 424 -4.52 15.74 31.91
CA GLY A 424 -5.00 17.08 32.19
C GLY A 424 -3.95 18.18 32.08
N ALA A 425 -3.73 18.64 30.87
CA ALA A 425 -3.28 20.01 30.62
C ALA A 425 -3.96 20.53 29.34
N ASN A 426 -5.27 20.66 29.39
CA ASN A 426 -5.95 21.66 28.57
C ASN A 426 -5.74 23.01 29.25
N THR A 427 -4.89 23.84 28.71
CA THR A 427 -4.85 25.28 28.99
C THR A 427 -5.30 26.01 27.75
N GLN A 428 -6.47 26.59 27.88
CA GLN A 428 -7.08 27.79 27.30
C GLN A 428 -6.65 28.22 25.89
#